data_84396f4b610a5adc47a1009cf4857447
#
_entry.id   84396f4b610a5adc47a1009cf4857447
#
_cell.length_a   1.000
_cell.length_b   1.000
_cell.length_c   1.000
_cell.angle_alpha   90.00
_cell.angle_beta   90.00
_cell.angle_gamma   90.00
#
_symmetry.space_group_name_H-M   'P 1'
#
loop_
_entity.id
_entity.type
_entity.pdbx_description
1 polymer ?
#
loop_
_entity_poly.entity_id
_entity_poly.type
_entity_poly.pdbx_seq_one_letter_code
_entity_poly.pdbx_strand_id
1 'polypeptide(L)'
;AVNGSIDALHSFIDYYEDFYQDYQQGRLSGLDKAYVNRMVASKGEVAVAEILANKKFGIIFNRCKQSKEIANCLDQLREYLDTLDRFDDYKDRIHMVGMVPHHKIINITNNRGTLFYGKDSALSNRINLVAENIINENKFCPTISNSNNEIIQFLKKNGKGSLLSNFKRMASSLG
;
A
#
# COMPACT_ATOMS: atom_id res chain seq x y z
N ALA A 1 8.62 -4.15 4.55
CA ALA A 1 7.48 -4.19 5.46
C ALA A 1 7.90 -3.53 6.76
N VAL A 2 7.44 -2.34 6.97
CA VAL A 2 7.65 -1.68 8.26
C VAL A 2 6.74 -2.42 9.23
N ASN A 3 7.32 -3.11 10.21
CA ASN A 3 6.60 -3.61 11.37
C ASN A 3 6.30 -2.36 12.21
N GLY A 4 5.27 -1.61 11.79
CA GLY A 4 5.25 -0.29 12.26
C GLY A 4 4.01 0.01 13.01
N SER A 5 4.27 0.67 14.06
CA SER A 5 3.43 1.71 14.59
C SER A 5 3.12 2.72 13.48
N ILE A 6 2.09 3.48 13.63
CA ILE A 6 1.78 4.63 12.79
C ILE A 6 3.00 5.55 12.62
N ASP A 7 3.86 5.68 13.64
CA ASP A 7 5.09 6.48 13.64
C ASP A 7 6.07 6.11 12.51
N ALA A 8 6.14 4.83 12.17
CA ALA A 8 6.99 4.39 11.06
C ALA A 8 6.42 4.80 9.69
N LEU A 9 5.10 4.91 9.57
CA LEU A 9 4.46 5.43 8.36
C LEU A 9 4.67 6.95 8.28
N HIS A 10 4.54 7.66 9.39
CA HIS A 10 4.86 9.09 9.48
C HIS A 10 6.31 9.34 9.04
N SER A 11 7.27 8.66 9.65
CA SER A 11 8.70 8.78 9.31
C SER A 11 8.99 8.46 7.83
N PHE A 12 8.20 7.54 7.22
CA PHE A 12 8.36 7.22 5.81
C PHE A 12 7.82 8.35 4.90
N ILE A 13 6.72 8.99 5.29
CA ILE A 13 6.18 10.14 4.56
C ILE A 13 7.16 11.31 4.66
N ASP A 14 7.66 11.62 5.88
CA ASP A 14 8.64 12.67 6.09
C ASP A 14 9.91 12.44 5.26
N TYR A 15 10.46 11.22 5.29
CA TYR A 15 11.63 10.86 4.47
C TYR A 15 11.36 11.07 2.97
N TYR A 16 10.16 10.72 2.51
CA TYR A 16 9.81 10.91 1.10
C TYR A 16 9.70 12.39 0.72
N GLU A 17 9.14 13.22 1.58
CA GLU A 17 9.06 14.66 1.38
C GLU A 17 10.46 15.29 1.28
N ASP A 18 11.36 14.96 2.23
CA ASP A 18 12.74 15.43 2.22
C ASP A 18 13.46 14.99 0.95
N PHE A 19 13.32 13.70 0.58
CA PHE A 19 13.89 13.16 -0.65
C PHE A 19 13.36 13.89 -1.89
N TYR A 20 12.05 14.12 -1.98
CA TYR A 20 11.45 14.78 -3.14
C TYR A 20 11.85 16.26 -3.22
N GLN A 21 11.91 16.95 -2.10
CA GLN A 21 12.41 18.32 -2.02
C GLN A 21 13.88 18.42 -2.46
N ASP A 22 14.74 17.52 -1.99
CA ASP A 22 16.15 17.47 -2.40
C ASP A 22 16.31 17.12 -3.89
N TYR A 23 15.44 16.26 -4.43
CA TYR A 23 15.38 16.00 -5.87
C TYR A 23 15.07 17.28 -6.65
N GLN A 24 14.02 18.00 -6.27
CA GLN A 24 13.61 19.24 -6.96
C GLN A 24 14.69 20.33 -6.90
N GLN A 25 15.47 20.39 -5.84
CA GLN A 25 16.52 21.37 -5.63
C GLN A 25 17.90 20.91 -6.13
N GLY A 26 17.99 19.72 -6.72
CA GLY A 26 19.26 19.16 -7.22
C GLY A 26 20.27 18.80 -6.12
N ARG A 27 19.82 18.65 -4.87
CA ARG A 27 20.66 18.41 -3.68
C ARG A 27 20.86 16.94 -3.33
N LEU A 28 20.27 16.02 -4.09
CA LEU A 28 20.42 14.59 -3.83
C LEU A 28 21.89 14.17 -3.76
N SER A 29 22.22 13.32 -2.81
CA SER A 29 23.55 12.79 -2.58
C SER A 29 23.55 11.28 -2.37
N GLY A 30 24.72 10.65 -2.33
CA GLY A 30 24.88 9.26 -1.96
C GLY A 30 24.00 8.28 -2.75
N LEU A 31 23.29 7.41 -2.03
CA LEU A 31 22.45 6.36 -2.59
C LEU A 31 21.23 6.89 -3.33
N ASP A 32 20.63 7.97 -2.85
CA ASP A 32 19.44 8.58 -3.45
C ASP A 32 19.77 9.14 -4.83
N LYS A 33 20.89 9.85 -4.96
CA LYS A 33 21.38 10.32 -6.27
C LYS A 33 21.67 9.15 -7.21
N ALA A 34 22.33 8.11 -6.73
CA ALA A 34 22.63 6.92 -7.53
C ALA A 34 21.36 6.19 -7.98
N TYR A 35 20.33 6.15 -7.14
CA TYR A 35 19.02 5.58 -7.47
C TYR A 35 18.33 6.38 -8.57
N VAL A 36 18.21 7.70 -8.41
CA VAL A 36 17.57 8.57 -9.40
C VAL A 36 18.34 8.54 -10.74
N ASN A 37 19.66 8.59 -10.72
CA ASN A 37 20.46 8.51 -11.94
C ASN A 37 20.21 7.20 -12.72
N ARG A 38 20.04 6.06 -12.03
CA ARG A 38 19.67 4.79 -12.69
C ARG A 38 18.26 4.83 -13.29
N MET A 39 17.31 5.45 -12.61
CA MET A 39 15.97 5.64 -13.16
C MET A 39 16.00 6.54 -14.41
N VAL A 40 16.73 7.65 -14.35
CA VAL A 40 16.88 8.58 -15.49
C VAL A 40 17.53 7.88 -16.69
N ALA A 41 18.60 7.10 -16.46
CA ALA A 41 19.25 6.32 -17.51
C ALA A 41 18.31 5.30 -18.19
N SER A 42 17.33 4.76 -17.42
CA SER A 42 16.37 3.76 -17.92
C SER A 42 15.12 4.35 -18.57
N LYS A 43 14.62 5.48 -18.06
CA LYS A 43 13.28 6.01 -18.38
C LYS A 43 13.29 7.42 -18.97
N GLY A 44 14.39 8.13 -18.83
CA GLY A 44 14.50 9.55 -19.16
C GLY A 44 14.09 10.47 -18.00
N GLU A 45 14.58 11.69 -18.03
CA GLU A 45 14.43 12.65 -16.92
C GLU A 45 12.97 13.08 -16.71
N VAL A 46 12.23 13.37 -17.79
CA VAL A 46 10.82 13.78 -17.71
C VAL A 46 9.97 12.68 -17.06
N ALA A 47 10.12 11.43 -17.50
CA ALA A 47 9.37 10.32 -16.93
C ALA A 47 9.71 10.08 -15.44
N VAL A 48 10.96 10.29 -15.04
CA VAL A 48 11.37 10.17 -13.63
C VAL A 48 10.76 11.29 -12.80
N ALA A 49 10.75 12.53 -13.30
CA ALA A 49 10.10 13.64 -12.60
C ALA A 49 8.60 13.37 -12.37
N GLU A 50 7.90 12.87 -13.40
CA GLU A 50 6.48 12.49 -13.29
C GLU A 50 6.26 11.35 -12.29
N ILE A 51 7.09 10.31 -12.31
CA ILE A 51 7.01 9.17 -11.37
C ILE A 51 7.18 9.66 -9.93
N LEU A 52 8.15 10.52 -9.70
CA LEU A 52 8.40 11.06 -8.36
C LEU A 52 7.29 12.02 -7.92
N ALA A 53 6.85 12.93 -8.78
CA ALA A 53 5.76 13.86 -8.45
C ALA A 53 4.45 13.14 -8.10
N ASN A 54 4.16 12.02 -8.79
CA ASN A 54 2.90 11.27 -8.65
C ASN A 54 3.07 9.95 -7.87
N LYS A 55 4.06 9.86 -6.99
CA LYS A 55 4.32 8.66 -6.22
C LYS A 55 3.10 8.24 -5.39
N LYS A 56 2.66 7.01 -5.61
CA LYS A 56 1.59 6.38 -4.83
C LYS A 56 2.15 5.52 -3.72
N PHE A 57 1.44 5.45 -2.61
CA PHE A 57 1.78 4.66 -1.43
C PHE A 57 0.72 3.60 -1.22
N GLY A 58 1.15 2.37 -1.00
CA GLY A 58 0.26 1.25 -0.71
C GLY A 58 0.37 0.82 0.75
N ILE A 59 -0.73 0.88 1.49
CA ILE A 59 -0.79 0.39 2.87
C ILE A 59 -1.35 -1.03 2.89
N ILE A 60 -0.62 -1.93 3.56
CA ILE A 60 -1.05 -3.29 3.84
C ILE A 60 -1.19 -3.42 5.36
N PHE A 61 -2.42 -3.65 5.82
CA PHE A 61 -2.68 -3.92 7.23
C PHE A 61 -2.27 -5.35 7.55
N ASN A 62 -1.26 -5.51 8.39
CA ASN A 62 -0.72 -6.83 8.76
C ASN A 62 -1.08 -7.19 10.20
N ARG A 63 -1.51 -8.44 10.41
CA ARG A 63 -1.86 -9.00 11.72
C ARG A 63 -2.99 -8.29 12.46
N CYS A 64 -3.88 -7.59 11.76
CA CYS A 64 -5.04 -6.96 12.38
C CYS A 64 -6.03 -8.01 12.89
N LYS A 65 -6.46 -7.84 14.12
CA LYS A 65 -7.47 -8.69 14.78
C LYS A 65 -8.87 -8.11 14.63
N GLN A 66 -9.00 -6.80 14.70
CA GLN A 66 -10.27 -6.09 14.74
C GLN A 66 -10.31 -4.90 13.78
N SER A 67 -11.50 -4.62 13.26
CA SER A 67 -11.73 -3.46 12.40
C SER A 67 -11.45 -2.12 13.08
N LYS A 68 -11.60 -2.08 14.42
CA LYS A 68 -11.30 -0.87 15.20
C LYS A 68 -9.83 -0.48 15.16
N GLU A 69 -8.93 -1.46 15.08
CA GLU A 69 -7.48 -1.21 14.93
C GLU A 69 -7.19 -0.50 13.61
N ILE A 70 -7.87 -0.93 12.53
CA ILE A 70 -7.75 -0.30 11.21
C ILE A 70 -8.30 1.12 11.25
N ALA A 71 -9.51 1.31 11.81
CA ALA A 71 -10.12 2.63 11.91
C ALA A 71 -9.23 3.62 12.66
N ASN A 72 -8.72 3.21 13.84
CA ASN A 72 -7.83 4.06 14.64
C ASN A 72 -6.54 4.44 13.86
N CYS A 73 -5.96 3.48 13.11
CA CYS A 73 -4.77 3.75 12.29
C CYS A 73 -5.07 4.77 11.18
N LEU A 74 -6.24 4.65 10.53
CA LEU A 74 -6.65 5.58 9.48
C LEU A 74 -6.90 6.99 10.04
N ASP A 75 -7.56 7.08 11.20
CA ASP A 75 -7.85 8.36 11.85
C ASP A 75 -6.56 9.06 12.28
N GLN A 76 -5.61 8.33 12.89
CA GLN A 76 -4.30 8.87 13.26
C GLN A 76 -3.49 9.32 12.03
N LEU A 77 -3.56 8.58 10.93
CA LEU A 77 -2.87 8.99 9.70
C LEU A 77 -3.47 10.26 9.10
N ARG A 78 -4.80 10.40 9.10
CA ARG A 78 -5.46 11.64 8.65
C ARG A 78 -5.08 12.82 9.53
N GLU A 79 -5.19 12.64 10.84
CA GLU A 79 -4.81 13.67 11.83
C GLU A 79 -3.36 14.15 11.63
N TYR A 80 -2.45 13.19 11.39
CA TYR A 80 -1.05 13.52 11.10
C TYR A 80 -0.90 14.34 9.81
N LEU A 81 -1.53 13.94 8.72
CA LEU A 81 -1.48 14.67 7.45
C LEU A 81 -2.13 16.06 7.56
N ASP A 82 -3.21 16.19 8.32
CA ASP A 82 -3.87 17.47 8.60
C ASP A 82 -2.96 18.38 9.43
N THR A 83 -2.25 17.84 10.42
CA THR A 83 -1.28 18.59 11.24
C THR A 83 -0.16 19.21 10.41
N LEU A 84 0.22 18.53 9.32
CA LEU A 84 1.25 18.99 8.39
C LEU A 84 0.69 19.84 7.22
N ASP A 85 -0.63 20.09 7.20
CA ASP A 85 -1.34 20.72 6.05
C ASP A 85 -1.07 19.98 4.72
N ARG A 86 -1.00 18.62 4.78
CA ARG A 86 -0.63 17.76 3.65
C ARG A 86 -1.73 16.79 3.23
N PHE A 87 -2.89 16.84 3.87
CA PHE A 87 -3.95 15.86 3.56
C PHE A 87 -4.37 15.92 2.09
N ASP A 88 -4.54 17.10 1.54
CA ASP A 88 -4.93 17.27 0.13
C ASP A 88 -3.88 16.74 -0.86
N ASP A 89 -2.59 16.82 -0.52
CA ASP A 89 -1.50 16.29 -1.34
C ASP A 89 -1.48 14.77 -1.38
N TYR A 90 -1.92 14.10 -0.30
CA TYR A 90 -1.80 12.66 -0.10
C TYR A 90 -3.12 11.89 -0.20
N LYS A 91 -4.28 12.55 -0.10
CA LYS A 91 -5.59 11.90 -0.01
C LYS A 91 -5.88 10.89 -1.12
N ASP A 92 -5.42 11.16 -2.35
CA ASP A 92 -5.60 10.30 -3.51
C ASP A 92 -4.36 9.46 -3.86
N ARG A 93 -3.28 9.61 -3.09
CA ARG A 93 -2.01 8.91 -3.31
C ARG A 93 -1.77 7.77 -2.34
N ILE A 94 -2.43 7.76 -1.19
CA ILE A 94 -2.32 6.70 -0.19
C ILE A 94 -3.46 5.70 -0.37
N HIS A 95 -3.14 4.51 -0.87
CA HIS A 95 -4.09 3.45 -1.19
C HIS A 95 -4.09 2.34 -0.14
N MET A 96 -5.26 1.83 0.20
CA MET A 96 -5.44 0.68 1.11
C MET A 96 -5.41 -0.61 0.31
N VAL A 97 -4.23 -1.21 0.16
CA VAL A 97 -3.96 -2.30 -0.78
C VAL A 97 -4.57 -3.62 -0.31
N GLY A 98 -4.57 -3.87 0.98
CA GLY A 98 -5.14 -5.09 1.51
C GLY A 98 -4.88 -5.32 2.99
N MET A 99 -5.35 -6.48 3.46
CA MET A 99 -5.20 -6.89 4.85
C MET A 99 -4.77 -8.36 4.94
N VAL A 100 -3.72 -8.60 5.71
CA VAL A 100 -3.30 -9.94 6.15
C VAL A 100 -3.75 -10.11 7.60
N PRO A 101 -4.76 -10.96 7.88
CA PRO A 101 -5.29 -11.11 9.23
C PRO A 101 -4.29 -11.81 10.15
N HIS A 102 -4.46 -11.64 11.44
CA HIS A 102 -3.74 -12.45 12.42
C HIS A 102 -4.17 -13.93 12.28
N HIS A 103 -3.22 -14.82 11.99
CA HIS A 103 -3.50 -16.23 11.77
C HIS A 103 -2.46 -17.13 12.44
N LYS A 104 -2.91 -18.17 13.13
CA LYS A 104 -2.03 -19.09 13.88
C LYS A 104 -0.96 -19.75 13.00
N ILE A 105 -1.32 -20.07 11.75
CA ILE A 105 -0.41 -20.76 10.83
C ILE A 105 0.84 -19.93 10.51
N ILE A 106 0.73 -18.59 10.48
CA ILE A 106 1.87 -17.71 10.25
C ILE A 106 2.91 -17.90 11.37
N ASN A 107 2.45 -17.91 12.63
CA ASN A 107 3.35 -18.08 13.77
C ASN A 107 3.98 -19.47 13.78
N ILE A 108 3.18 -20.53 13.52
CA ILE A 108 3.65 -21.92 13.49
C ILE A 108 4.71 -22.12 12.41
N THR A 109 4.47 -21.58 11.22
CA THR A 109 5.39 -21.76 10.08
C THR A 109 6.65 -20.92 10.21
N ASN A 110 6.55 -19.70 10.75
CA ASN A 110 7.72 -18.88 11.04
C ASN A 110 8.65 -19.57 12.05
N ASN A 111 8.08 -20.13 13.14
CA ASN A 111 8.87 -20.85 14.13
C ASN A 111 9.53 -22.13 13.57
N ARG A 112 8.99 -22.70 12.50
CA ARG A 112 9.54 -23.89 11.84
C ARG A 112 10.43 -23.56 10.61
N GLY A 113 10.62 -22.28 10.30
CA GLY A 113 11.36 -21.86 9.10
C GLY A 113 10.71 -22.31 7.78
N THR A 114 9.38 -22.53 7.78
CA THR A 114 8.66 -23.01 6.58
C THR A 114 7.69 -21.93 6.07
N LEU A 115 7.40 -21.97 4.76
CA LEU A 115 6.42 -21.07 4.17
C LEU A 115 5.00 -21.48 4.57
N PHE A 116 4.15 -20.52 4.90
CA PHE A 116 2.74 -20.75 5.21
C PHE A 116 1.85 -20.73 3.96
N TYR A 117 2.32 -20.14 2.86
CA TYR A 117 1.58 -20.04 1.60
C TYR A 117 1.21 -21.45 1.08
N GLY A 118 -0.05 -21.59 0.67
CA GLY A 118 -0.62 -22.88 0.25
C GLY A 118 -1.08 -23.79 1.38
N LYS A 119 -0.73 -23.53 2.66
CA LYS A 119 -1.18 -24.33 3.81
C LYS A 119 -2.57 -23.92 4.32
N ASP A 120 -3.00 -22.72 4.02
CA ASP A 120 -4.34 -22.21 4.31
C ASP A 120 -4.83 -21.46 3.08
N SER A 121 -5.94 -21.91 2.50
CA SER A 121 -6.48 -21.35 1.26
C SER A 121 -7.00 -19.93 1.43
N ALA A 122 -7.65 -19.65 2.57
CA ALA A 122 -8.21 -18.31 2.82
C ALA A 122 -7.11 -17.27 3.01
N LEU A 123 -6.04 -17.61 3.72
CA LEU A 123 -4.88 -16.75 3.91
C LEU A 123 -4.11 -16.56 2.60
N SER A 124 -3.91 -17.64 1.83
CA SER A 124 -3.24 -17.58 0.53
C SER A 124 -4.01 -16.71 -0.46
N ASN A 125 -5.34 -16.80 -0.49
CA ASN A 125 -6.19 -15.94 -1.32
C ASN A 125 -6.06 -14.46 -0.95
N ARG A 126 -5.96 -14.13 0.33
CA ARG A 126 -5.73 -12.73 0.76
C ARG A 126 -4.40 -12.17 0.29
N ILE A 127 -3.35 -12.99 0.34
CA ILE A 127 -2.03 -12.59 -0.15
C ILE A 127 -2.04 -12.41 -1.66
N ASN A 128 -2.70 -13.31 -2.39
CA ASN A 128 -2.87 -13.16 -3.84
C ASN A 128 -3.59 -11.84 -4.19
N LEU A 129 -4.64 -11.48 -3.46
CA LEU A 129 -5.35 -10.23 -3.66
C LEU A 129 -4.48 -9.00 -3.40
N VAL A 130 -3.68 -9.03 -2.34
CA VAL A 130 -2.69 -7.96 -2.09
C VAL A 130 -1.70 -7.86 -3.26
N ALA A 131 -1.19 -8.99 -3.73
CA ALA A 131 -0.27 -9.03 -4.86
C ALA A 131 -0.93 -8.52 -6.16
N GLU A 132 -2.17 -8.93 -6.45
CA GLU A 132 -2.94 -8.47 -7.60
C GLU A 132 -3.19 -6.96 -7.54
N ASN A 133 -3.55 -6.41 -6.38
CA ASN A 133 -3.75 -4.98 -6.21
C ASN A 133 -2.45 -4.20 -6.47
N ILE A 134 -1.30 -4.70 -6.00
CA ILE A 134 0.02 -4.09 -6.27
C ILE A 134 0.34 -4.13 -7.77
N ILE A 135 0.16 -5.28 -8.42
CA ILE A 135 0.42 -5.45 -9.85
C ILE A 135 -0.46 -4.52 -10.70
N ASN A 136 -1.71 -4.32 -10.28
CA ASN A 136 -2.64 -3.39 -10.93
C ASN A 136 -2.44 -1.93 -10.49
N GLU A 137 -1.30 -1.58 -9.91
CA GLU A 137 -0.95 -0.22 -9.48
C GLU A 137 -1.99 0.41 -8.54
N ASN A 138 -2.66 -0.40 -7.74
CA ASN A 138 -3.69 0.00 -6.78
C ASN A 138 -4.92 0.72 -7.38
N LYS A 139 -5.18 0.60 -8.69
CA LYS A 139 -6.24 1.34 -9.40
C LYS A 139 -7.63 1.19 -8.81
N PHE A 140 -7.91 0.04 -8.17
CA PHE A 140 -9.23 -0.29 -7.61
C PHE A 140 -9.24 -0.25 -6.07
N CYS A 141 -8.16 0.18 -5.47
CA CYS A 141 -8.05 0.26 -4.02
C CYS A 141 -8.62 1.60 -3.53
N PRO A 142 -9.38 1.61 -2.43
CA PRO A 142 -9.79 2.86 -1.81
C PRO A 142 -8.55 3.63 -1.32
N THR A 143 -8.66 4.93 -1.30
CA THR A 143 -7.62 5.83 -0.78
C THR A 143 -7.96 6.29 0.62
N ILE A 144 -7.06 7.04 1.25
CA ILE A 144 -7.30 7.58 2.59
C ILE A 144 -8.44 8.60 2.62
N SER A 145 -8.86 9.14 1.47
CA SER A 145 -10.03 10.03 1.34
C SER A 145 -11.37 9.30 1.54
N ASN A 146 -11.42 7.98 1.32
CA ASN A 146 -12.62 7.20 1.55
C ASN A 146 -12.93 7.07 3.05
N SER A 147 -14.20 6.88 3.40
CA SER A 147 -14.61 6.66 4.79
C SER A 147 -14.02 5.36 5.36
N ASN A 148 -13.85 5.32 6.69
CA ASN A 148 -13.38 4.11 7.39
C ASN A 148 -14.26 2.89 7.06
N ASN A 149 -15.57 3.07 6.92
CA ASN A 149 -16.50 1.99 6.60
C ASN A 149 -16.25 1.43 5.21
N GLU A 150 -16.05 2.28 4.19
CA GLU A 150 -15.73 1.84 2.83
C GLU A 150 -14.42 1.09 2.77
N ILE A 151 -13.37 1.63 3.40
CA ILE A 151 -12.06 0.99 3.47
C ILE A 151 -12.15 -0.37 4.16
N ILE A 152 -12.79 -0.44 5.33
CA ILE A 152 -12.93 -1.69 6.10
C ILE A 152 -13.76 -2.71 5.32
N GLN A 153 -14.82 -2.29 4.63
CA GLN A 153 -15.60 -3.19 3.79
C GLN A 153 -14.78 -3.73 2.62
N PHE A 154 -14.00 -2.89 1.95
CA PHE A 154 -13.08 -3.32 0.90
C PHE A 154 -12.09 -4.36 1.42
N LEU A 155 -11.40 -4.07 2.52
CA LEU A 155 -10.42 -4.97 3.13
C LEU A 155 -11.02 -6.31 3.58
N LYS A 156 -12.31 -6.33 3.97
CA LYS A 156 -13.04 -7.55 4.35
C LYS A 156 -13.55 -8.33 3.14
N LYS A 157 -14.10 -7.67 2.13
CA LYS A 157 -14.67 -8.30 0.92
C LYS A 157 -13.62 -9.08 0.15
N ASN A 158 -12.43 -8.54 0.04
CA ASN A 158 -11.31 -9.15 -0.67
C ASN A 158 -10.82 -10.49 -0.07
N GLY A 159 -11.51 -11.02 0.96
CA GLY A 159 -11.28 -12.37 1.48
C GLY A 159 -12.29 -13.43 1.04
N LYS A 160 -13.36 -13.07 0.32
CA LYS A 160 -14.45 -14.00 -0.02
C LYS A 160 -14.72 -14.21 -1.50
N GLY A 161 -14.04 -13.50 -2.41
CA GLY A 161 -14.30 -13.64 -3.85
C GLY A 161 -13.06 -13.37 -4.69
N SER A 162 -12.66 -14.34 -5.48
CA SER A 162 -11.60 -14.21 -6.47
C SER A 162 -11.96 -13.13 -7.49
N LEU A 163 -11.04 -12.21 -7.78
CA LEU A 163 -11.17 -11.27 -8.92
C LEU A 163 -11.37 -12.00 -10.25
N LEU A 164 -10.98 -13.27 -10.36
CA LEU A 164 -11.30 -14.16 -11.48
C LEU A 164 -12.81 -14.22 -11.76
N SER A 165 -13.69 -14.05 -10.76
CA SER A 165 -15.14 -13.97 -10.97
C SER A 165 -15.56 -12.63 -11.57
N ASN A 166 -14.86 -11.55 -11.25
CA ASN A 166 -15.14 -10.22 -11.82
C ASN A 166 -14.57 -10.08 -13.24
N PHE A 167 -13.39 -10.66 -13.52
CA PHE A 167 -12.84 -10.74 -14.88
C PHE A 167 -13.74 -11.57 -15.82
N LYS A 168 -14.26 -12.71 -15.36
CA LYS A 168 -15.24 -13.49 -16.12
C LYS A 168 -16.52 -12.71 -16.40
N ARG A 169 -16.95 -11.86 -15.46
CA ARG A 169 -18.16 -11.04 -15.62
C ARG A 169 -17.94 -9.87 -16.59
N MET A 170 -16.74 -9.25 -16.59
CA MET A 170 -16.39 -8.21 -17.57
C MET A 170 -16.12 -8.79 -18.95
N ALA A 171 -15.50 -9.94 -19.07
CA ALA A 171 -15.28 -10.62 -20.35
C ALA A 171 -16.60 -11.09 -21.00
N SER A 172 -17.61 -11.46 -20.20
CA SER A 172 -18.94 -11.84 -20.69
C SER A 172 -19.87 -10.67 -21.02
N SER A 173 -19.49 -9.43 -20.68
CA SER A 173 -20.25 -8.22 -21.03
C SER A 173 -19.70 -7.48 -22.27
N LEU A 174 -18.64 -8.02 -22.89
CA LEU A 174 -17.97 -7.48 -24.09
C LEU A 174 -18.10 -8.44 -25.31
N GLY A 175 -18.95 -9.49 -25.19
CA GLY A 175 -19.25 -10.44 -26.25
C GLY A 175 -20.71 -10.31 -26.75
#